data_dccbbd09ceaa10d3a1314b15c776b85c
#
_entry.id   dccbbd09ceaa10d3a1314b15c776b85c
#
_cell.length_a   1.000
_cell.length_b   1.000
_cell.length_c   1.000
_cell.angle_alpha   90.00
_cell.angle_beta   90.00
_cell.angle_gamma   90.00
#
_symmetry.space_group_name_H-M   'P 1'
#
loop_
_entity.id
_entity.type
_entity.pdbx_description
1 polymer ?
#
loop_
_entity_poly.entity_id
_entity_poly.type
_entity_poly.pdbx_seq_one_letter_code
_entity_poly.pdbx_strand_id
1 'polypeptide(L)'
;MTASDAADVYRSAIVCDMLLPYMYGADPAKYLTLERIRASGVSFVSITTAVDWHTLEETVHILARERAYLRAHSDQYVLAESAEDIMSAKRDGRLAIAFNVQGTNPLQSDLGMIEVLHRLGVRHMLLTYNQHNTVGGGGYEASDGGLGKFGRMVVREMNRVGMLVDLSHTGHRSCMEAFEIASAPLSFTHSNPLALWDNPRNIGDDMIRACAQSGGVVGVTGIGLHMGDNDASTEMICRQIDHIAGLVGPEHVGIGLSYVHDNVAFMADFNGHAAWAVAPDLAPRVSQSLSPAEYAFATPEQLLGLAEVMMRRGYDTEAIQNILGGNWVRVARRIWR
;
A
#
# COMPACT_ATOMS: atom_id res chain seq x y z
N MET A 1 0.81 -22.67 -22.03
CA MET A 1 0.14 -21.34 -22.09
C MET A 1 1.12 -20.37 -22.71
N THR A 2 0.65 -19.47 -23.55
CA THR A 2 1.48 -18.52 -24.31
C THR A 2 1.48 -17.13 -23.67
N ALA A 3 2.41 -16.25 -24.08
CA ALA A 3 2.39 -14.83 -23.66
C ALA A 3 1.07 -14.13 -24.03
N SER A 4 0.40 -14.59 -25.10
CA SER A 4 -0.94 -14.12 -25.48
C SER A 4 -1.97 -14.43 -24.39
N ASP A 5 -1.89 -15.62 -23.75
CA ASP A 5 -2.82 -16.03 -22.70
C ASP A 5 -2.65 -15.15 -21.44
N ALA A 6 -1.41 -14.81 -21.08
CA ALA A 6 -1.12 -13.92 -19.94
C ALA A 6 -1.64 -12.49 -20.15
N ALA A 7 -1.50 -11.97 -21.38
CA ALA A 7 -2.04 -10.67 -21.74
C ALA A 7 -3.58 -10.63 -21.69
N ASP A 8 -4.25 -11.73 -22.04
CA ASP A 8 -5.71 -11.84 -21.95
C ASP A 8 -6.16 -11.91 -20.49
N VAL A 9 -5.45 -12.68 -19.65
CA VAL A 9 -5.68 -12.74 -18.21
C VAL A 9 -5.52 -11.36 -17.58
N TYR A 10 -4.44 -10.64 -17.89
CA TYR A 10 -4.18 -9.30 -17.39
C TYR A 10 -5.27 -8.29 -17.81
N ARG A 11 -5.64 -8.29 -19.10
CA ARG A 11 -6.68 -7.38 -19.62
C ARG A 11 -8.05 -7.61 -18.98
N SER A 12 -8.39 -8.86 -18.70
CA SER A 12 -9.66 -9.22 -18.04
C SER A 12 -9.66 -9.01 -16.53
N ALA A 13 -8.49 -9.00 -15.88
CA ALA A 13 -8.36 -8.79 -14.45
C ALA A 13 -8.74 -7.35 -14.04
N ILE A 14 -9.28 -7.20 -12.82
CA ILE A 14 -9.20 -5.94 -12.09
C ILE A 14 -7.76 -5.87 -11.54
N VAL A 15 -6.99 -4.87 -11.95
CA VAL A 15 -5.61 -4.68 -11.48
C VAL A 15 -5.58 -3.55 -10.47
N CYS A 16 -5.18 -3.84 -9.24
CA CYS A 16 -5.13 -2.90 -8.13
C CYS A 16 -3.70 -2.72 -7.63
N ASP A 17 -3.28 -1.48 -7.49
CA ASP A 17 -2.08 -1.10 -6.73
C ASP A 17 -2.49 -0.33 -5.47
N MET A 18 -2.25 -0.93 -4.31
CA MET A 18 -2.72 -0.36 -3.04
C MET A 18 -1.84 0.75 -2.50
N LEU A 19 -0.73 1.08 -3.17
CA LEU A 19 0.09 2.21 -2.72
C LEU A 19 0.87 2.91 -3.82
N LEU A 20 0.51 4.17 -4.06
CA LEU A 20 1.31 5.14 -4.81
C LEU A 20 1.73 6.26 -3.84
N PRO A 21 2.97 6.25 -3.33
CA PRO A 21 3.46 7.27 -2.41
C PRO A 21 3.75 8.61 -3.11
N TYR A 22 4.08 9.64 -2.30
CA TYR A 22 4.55 10.96 -2.79
C TYR A 22 3.57 11.72 -3.68
N MET A 23 2.26 11.41 -3.59
CA MET A 23 1.23 12.17 -4.30
C MET A 23 0.79 13.44 -3.53
N TYR A 24 1.27 13.63 -2.31
CA TYR A 24 1.05 14.84 -1.51
C TYR A 24 1.89 16.03 -1.97
N GLY A 25 2.98 15.82 -2.71
CA GLY A 25 3.84 16.88 -3.24
C GLY A 25 3.06 17.93 -4.06
N ALA A 26 3.61 19.14 -4.14
CA ALA A 26 2.96 20.25 -4.85
C ALA A 26 3.19 20.23 -6.37
N ASP A 27 4.22 19.52 -6.85
CA ASP A 27 4.58 19.48 -8.27
C ASP A 27 3.47 18.82 -9.10
N PRO A 28 2.87 19.52 -10.08
CA PRO A 28 1.85 18.95 -10.95
C PRO A 28 2.38 17.83 -11.87
N ALA A 29 3.70 17.68 -12.06
CA ALA A 29 4.29 16.58 -12.83
C ALA A 29 3.91 15.20 -12.25
N LYS A 30 3.58 15.11 -10.97
CA LYS A 30 3.07 13.88 -10.33
C LYS A 30 1.84 13.29 -11.04
N TYR A 31 1.00 14.11 -11.69
CA TYR A 31 -0.18 13.64 -12.40
C TYR A 31 0.16 12.85 -13.68
N LEU A 32 1.34 13.06 -14.28
CA LEU A 32 1.85 12.21 -15.36
C LEU A 32 1.99 10.76 -14.90
N THR A 33 2.23 10.54 -13.61
CA THR A 33 2.28 9.20 -13.03
C THR A 33 0.90 8.51 -13.06
N LEU A 34 -0.18 9.25 -12.82
CA LEU A 34 -1.54 8.71 -12.93
C LEU A 34 -1.88 8.32 -14.36
N GLU A 35 -1.47 9.14 -15.34
CA GLU A 35 -1.63 8.82 -16.76
C GLU A 35 -0.86 7.54 -17.13
N ARG A 36 0.38 7.42 -16.66
CA ARG A 36 1.23 6.24 -16.86
C ARG A 36 0.60 4.98 -16.25
N ILE A 37 0.11 5.06 -15.01
CA ILE A 37 -0.58 3.96 -14.31
C ILE A 37 -1.83 3.55 -15.11
N ARG A 38 -2.66 4.50 -15.56
CA ARG A 38 -3.83 4.21 -16.37
C ARG A 38 -3.46 3.54 -17.70
N ALA A 39 -2.41 4.03 -18.38
CA ALA A 39 -1.92 3.49 -19.64
C ALA A 39 -1.37 2.06 -19.50
N SER A 40 -0.83 1.68 -18.32
CA SER A 40 -0.37 0.31 -18.05
C SER A 40 -1.50 -0.71 -17.86
N GLY A 41 -2.76 -0.27 -17.79
CA GLY A 41 -3.93 -1.14 -17.62
C GLY A 41 -4.35 -1.37 -16.17
N VAL A 42 -3.73 -0.68 -15.20
CA VAL A 42 -4.16 -0.66 -13.80
C VAL A 42 -5.58 -0.09 -13.72
N SER A 43 -6.44 -0.73 -12.94
CA SER A 43 -7.85 -0.37 -12.77
C SER A 43 -8.10 0.49 -11.55
N PHE A 44 -7.27 0.32 -10.52
CA PHE A 44 -7.36 1.03 -9.25
C PHE A 44 -5.98 1.32 -8.68
N VAL A 45 -5.82 2.53 -8.13
CA VAL A 45 -4.64 2.90 -7.36
C VAL A 45 -5.02 3.68 -6.10
N SER A 46 -4.37 3.36 -4.97
CA SER A 46 -4.50 4.16 -3.75
C SER A 46 -3.34 5.14 -3.65
N ILE A 47 -3.64 6.44 -3.64
CA ILE A 47 -2.63 7.49 -3.61
C ILE A 47 -2.42 8.03 -2.19
N THR A 48 -1.16 8.21 -1.79
CA THR A 48 -0.83 8.80 -0.48
C THR A 48 -1.01 10.31 -0.50
N THR A 49 -1.91 10.78 0.35
CA THR A 49 -2.23 12.20 0.49
C THR A 49 -1.60 12.84 1.73
N ALA A 50 -1.17 12.05 2.69
CA ALA A 50 -0.41 12.51 3.85
C ALA A 50 0.38 11.36 4.49
N VAL A 51 1.36 11.71 5.29
CA VAL A 51 2.17 10.80 6.12
C VAL A 51 2.31 11.40 7.53
N ASP A 52 2.89 10.65 8.48
CA ASP A 52 2.94 11.04 9.90
C ASP A 52 3.57 12.40 10.22
N TRP A 53 4.33 13.00 9.33
CA TRP A 53 4.88 14.37 9.54
C TRP A 53 3.95 15.50 9.07
N HIS A 54 2.82 15.19 8.42
CA HIS A 54 1.85 16.22 8.04
C HIS A 54 0.91 16.57 9.20
N THR A 55 0.53 17.84 9.26
CA THR A 55 -0.54 18.29 10.12
C THR A 55 -1.92 17.95 9.55
N LEU A 56 -2.97 18.04 10.36
CA LEU A 56 -4.36 17.90 9.88
C LEU A 56 -4.69 18.94 8.81
N GLU A 57 -4.26 20.20 9.02
CA GLU A 57 -4.51 21.30 8.08
C GLU A 57 -3.90 21.01 6.71
N GLU A 58 -2.61 20.63 6.67
CA GLU A 58 -1.94 20.22 5.43
C GLU A 58 -2.65 19.05 4.76
N THR A 59 -3.02 18.02 5.54
CA THR A 59 -3.73 16.84 5.03
C THR A 59 -5.05 17.22 4.36
N VAL A 60 -5.85 18.10 4.98
CA VAL A 60 -7.13 18.56 4.42
C VAL A 60 -6.91 19.37 3.15
N HIS A 61 -5.91 20.24 3.10
CA HIS A 61 -5.57 21.00 1.89
C HIS A 61 -5.13 20.10 0.74
N ILE A 62 -4.32 19.08 1.03
CA ILE A 62 -3.90 18.11 0.03
C ILE A 62 -5.12 17.33 -0.50
N LEU A 63 -5.97 16.80 0.39
CA LEU A 63 -7.20 16.10 0.00
C LEU A 63 -8.11 16.99 -0.86
N ALA A 64 -8.28 18.25 -0.50
CA ALA A 64 -9.10 19.19 -1.27
C ALA A 64 -8.55 19.41 -2.69
N ARG A 65 -7.22 19.57 -2.82
CA ARG A 65 -6.53 19.71 -4.11
C ARG A 65 -6.69 18.45 -4.98
N GLU A 66 -6.44 17.28 -4.42
CA GLU A 66 -6.53 16.01 -5.17
C GLU A 66 -7.99 15.73 -5.60
N ARG A 67 -8.96 15.97 -4.73
CA ARG A 67 -10.40 15.87 -5.09
C ARG A 67 -10.79 16.84 -6.21
N ALA A 68 -10.27 18.07 -6.20
CA ALA A 68 -10.52 19.05 -7.25
C ALA A 68 -9.93 18.59 -8.60
N TYR A 69 -8.71 18.04 -8.57
CA TYR A 69 -8.07 17.47 -9.77
C TYR A 69 -8.88 16.31 -10.35
N LEU A 70 -9.25 15.31 -9.54
CA LEU A 70 -10.03 14.16 -10.01
C LEU A 70 -11.39 14.58 -10.59
N ARG A 71 -12.05 15.55 -9.98
CA ARG A 71 -13.32 16.08 -10.48
C ARG A 71 -13.17 16.81 -11.83
N ALA A 72 -12.08 17.55 -12.01
CA ALA A 72 -11.78 18.26 -13.27
C ALA A 72 -11.44 17.27 -14.42
N HIS A 73 -10.99 16.05 -14.10
CA HIS A 73 -10.61 15.01 -15.05
C HIS A 73 -11.48 13.75 -14.89
N SER A 74 -12.77 13.94 -14.63
CA SER A 74 -13.74 12.86 -14.36
C SER A 74 -14.00 11.93 -15.56
N ASP A 75 -13.58 12.33 -16.75
CA ASP A 75 -13.53 11.50 -17.96
C ASP A 75 -12.44 10.41 -17.89
N GLN A 76 -11.40 10.60 -17.09
CA GLN A 76 -10.26 9.70 -16.94
C GLN A 76 -10.19 9.02 -15.59
N TYR A 77 -10.62 9.69 -14.52
CA TYR A 77 -10.48 9.26 -13.14
C TYR A 77 -11.82 9.22 -12.40
N VAL A 78 -11.90 8.34 -11.41
CA VAL A 78 -13.04 8.24 -10.49
C VAL A 78 -12.51 8.15 -9.06
N LEU A 79 -13.03 8.98 -8.15
CA LEU A 79 -12.79 8.79 -6.73
C LEU A 79 -13.60 7.58 -6.27
N ALA A 80 -12.92 6.48 -5.94
CA ALA A 80 -13.54 5.25 -5.49
C ALA A 80 -13.92 5.34 -4.00
N GLU A 81 -15.20 5.30 -3.72
CA GLU A 81 -15.73 5.27 -2.36
C GLU A 81 -16.22 3.86 -1.98
N SER A 82 -16.42 3.00 -2.96
CA SER A 82 -16.85 1.60 -2.82
C SER A 82 -16.08 0.67 -3.76
N ALA A 83 -16.17 -0.64 -3.53
CA ALA A 83 -15.63 -1.65 -4.45
C ALA A 83 -16.31 -1.61 -5.83
N GLU A 84 -17.59 -1.23 -5.88
CA GLU A 84 -18.34 -1.13 -7.14
C GLU A 84 -17.84 0.03 -8.02
N ASP A 85 -17.31 1.10 -7.42
CA ASP A 85 -16.66 2.19 -8.16
C ASP A 85 -15.42 1.70 -8.90
N ILE A 86 -14.63 0.80 -8.29
CA ILE A 86 -13.46 0.18 -8.93
C ILE A 86 -13.91 -0.62 -10.16
N MET A 87 -14.95 -1.42 -10.00
CA MET A 87 -15.45 -2.28 -11.08
C MET A 87 -16.09 -1.48 -12.21
N SER A 88 -16.83 -0.41 -11.89
CA SER A 88 -17.43 0.45 -12.91
C SER A 88 -16.37 1.25 -13.65
N ALA A 89 -15.37 1.80 -12.95
CA ALA A 89 -14.27 2.51 -13.58
C ALA A 89 -13.53 1.63 -14.59
N LYS A 90 -13.26 0.35 -14.26
CA LYS A 90 -12.67 -0.62 -15.20
C LYS A 90 -13.53 -0.79 -16.46
N ARG A 91 -14.86 -0.96 -16.31
CA ARG A 91 -15.77 -1.09 -17.47
C ARG A 91 -15.80 0.16 -18.35
N ASP A 92 -15.69 1.32 -17.73
CA ASP A 92 -15.74 2.63 -18.40
C ASP A 92 -14.37 3.08 -18.97
N GLY A 93 -13.29 2.29 -18.76
CA GLY A 93 -11.94 2.63 -19.20
C GLY A 93 -11.28 3.76 -18.40
N ARG A 94 -11.78 4.02 -17.17
CA ARG A 94 -11.24 5.02 -16.23
C ARG A 94 -10.37 4.35 -15.17
N LEU A 95 -9.49 5.13 -14.54
CA LEU A 95 -8.73 4.71 -13.37
C LEU A 95 -9.50 5.09 -12.09
N ALA A 96 -9.81 4.10 -11.27
CA ALA A 96 -10.36 4.31 -9.94
C ALA A 96 -9.24 4.73 -8.97
N ILE A 97 -9.48 5.73 -8.15
CA ILE A 97 -8.50 6.28 -7.19
C ILE A 97 -9.15 6.37 -5.81
N ALA A 98 -8.49 5.86 -4.78
CA ALA A 98 -8.81 6.19 -3.40
C ALA A 98 -7.63 6.91 -2.75
N PHE A 99 -7.88 7.58 -1.63
CA PHE A 99 -6.83 8.21 -0.85
C PHE A 99 -6.40 7.33 0.31
N ASN A 100 -5.13 7.46 0.68
CA ASN A 100 -4.61 6.91 1.93
C ASN A 100 -3.79 7.94 2.70
N VAL A 101 -3.62 7.65 3.98
CA VAL A 101 -2.76 8.39 4.89
C VAL A 101 -1.79 7.42 5.54
N GLN A 102 -0.50 7.66 5.40
CA GLN A 102 0.52 6.80 5.98
C GLN A 102 0.91 7.26 7.38
N GLY A 103 0.02 6.97 8.34
CA GLY A 103 0.20 7.27 9.75
C GLY A 103 -0.99 8.01 10.37
N THR A 104 -1.00 8.15 11.68
CA THR A 104 -2.15 8.65 12.45
C THR A 104 -1.93 10.02 13.10
N ASN A 105 -0.73 10.61 13.00
CA ASN A 105 -0.48 11.94 13.56
C ASN A 105 -1.39 13.03 13.01
N PRO A 106 -1.84 12.99 11.72
CA PRO A 106 -2.84 13.94 11.20
C PRO A 106 -4.17 13.94 11.96
N LEU A 107 -4.49 12.87 12.73
CA LEU A 107 -5.68 12.82 13.57
C LEU A 107 -5.60 13.78 14.78
N GLN A 108 -4.41 14.23 15.18
CA GLN A 108 -4.19 15.08 16.36
C GLN A 108 -4.85 14.52 17.64
N SER A 109 -4.86 13.21 17.78
CA SER A 109 -5.49 12.48 18.88
C SER A 109 -7.03 12.66 18.99
N ASP A 110 -7.68 13.08 17.90
CA ASP A 110 -9.14 13.17 17.81
C ASP A 110 -9.69 12.03 16.94
N LEU A 111 -10.44 11.10 17.55
CA LEU A 111 -11.05 9.97 16.85
C LEU A 111 -12.09 10.40 15.80
N GLY A 112 -12.76 11.54 16.02
CA GLY A 112 -13.74 12.07 15.07
C GLY A 112 -13.14 12.38 13.70
N MET A 113 -11.84 12.66 13.64
CA MET A 113 -11.13 12.93 12.39
C MET A 113 -11.05 11.70 11.49
N ILE A 114 -11.15 10.49 12.00
CA ILE A 114 -11.19 9.27 11.18
C ILE A 114 -12.41 9.28 10.25
N GLU A 115 -13.60 9.61 10.79
CA GLU A 115 -14.80 9.73 9.97
C GLU A 115 -14.72 10.90 8.98
N VAL A 116 -14.16 12.03 9.39
CA VAL A 116 -13.96 13.19 8.50
C VAL A 116 -13.06 12.81 7.31
N LEU A 117 -11.90 12.22 7.58
CA LEU A 117 -10.98 11.77 6.52
C LEU A 117 -11.62 10.71 5.61
N HIS A 118 -12.40 9.78 6.19
CA HIS A 118 -13.15 8.79 5.41
C HIS A 118 -14.14 9.45 4.45
N ARG A 119 -14.90 10.44 4.91
CA ARG A 119 -15.84 11.23 4.07
C ARG A 119 -15.12 12.06 3.00
N LEU A 120 -13.84 12.39 3.21
CA LEU A 120 -13.01 13.05 2.21
C LEU A 120 -12.38 12.09 1.18
N GLY A 121 -12.63 10.78 1.30
CA GLY A 121 -12.20 9.76 0.32
C GLY A 121 -11.02 8.90 0.78
N VAL A 122 -10.54 9.04 2.03
CA VAL A 122 -9.53 8.14 2.59
C VAL A 122 -10.16 6.77 2.83
N ARG A 123 -9.56 5.72 2.29
CA ARG A 123 -10.09 4.35 2.38
C ARG A 123 -9.20 3.40 3.16
N HIS A 124 -7.93 3.75 3.36
CA HIS A 124 -7.08 3.08 4.34
C HIS A 124 -6.11 4.07 5.00
N MET A 125 -5.69 3.72 6.20
CA MET A 125 -4.72 4.52 6.95
C MET A 125 -3.79 3.59 7.73
N LEU A 126 -2.48 3.89 7.70
CA LEU A 126 -1.48 3.21 8.52
C LEU A 126 -1.65 3.61 9.98
N LEU A 127 -1.32 2.69 10.89
CA LEU A 127 -1.29 3.02 12.32
C LEU A 127 -0.07 3.89 12.66
N THR A 128 1.09 3.56 12.10
CA THR A 128 2.36 4.26 12.32
C THR A 128 3.16 4.35 11.03
N TYR A 129 4.11 5.27 10.94
CA TYR A 129 5.06 5.33 9.83
C TYR A 129 6.50 5.23 10.35
N ASN A 130 7.11 4.06 10.23
CA ASN A 130 8.48 3.72 10.64
C ASN A 130 8.76 3.82 12.15
N GLN A 131 8.37 4.89 12.80
CA GLN A 131 8.66 5.19 14.20
C GLN A 131 7.38 5.15 15.04
N HIS A 132 7.53 5.20 16.36
CA HIS A 132 6.38 5.28 17.25
C HIS A 132 5.67 6.63 17.11
N ASN A 133 4.36 6.58 17.29
CA ASN A 133 3.51 7.76 17.43
C ASN A 133 2.54 7.56 18.61
N THR A 134 1.48 8.36 18.69
CA THR A 134 0.49 8.25 19.81
C THR A 134 -0.33 6.96 19.77
N VAL A 135 -0.28 6.19 18.67
CA VAL A 135 -1.05 4.95 18.46
C VAL A 135 -0.27 3.71 18.84
N GLY A 136 1.00 3.61 18.41
CA GLY A 136 1.80 2.40 18.64
C GLY A 136 3.24 2.54 18.17
N GLY A 137 3.97 1.44 18.14
CA GLY A 137 5.35 1.36 17.68
C GLY A 137 5.46 1.18 16.17
N GLY A 138 6.49 1.74 15.56
CA GLY A 138 6.84 1.58 14.16
C GLY A 138 7.82 0.44 13.91
N GLY A 139 7.93 0.00 12.64
CA GLY A 139 8.76 -1.13 12.24
C GLY A 139 10.28 -0.89 12.37
N TYR A 140 10.72 0.36 12.43
CA TYR A 140 12.13 0.72 12.63
C TYR A 140 12.48 1.01 14.08
N GLU A 141 11.55 0.83 15.02
CA GLU A 141 11.87 0.99 16.44
C GLU A 141 12.67 -0.20 16.97
N ALA A 142 13.69 0.10 17.78
CA ALA A 142 14.46 -0.92 18.48
C ALA A 142 13.62 -1.72 19.48
N SER A 143 12.51 -1.14 19.95
CA SER A 143 11.57 -1.76 20.87
C SER A 143 10.14 -1.27 20.58
N ASP A 144 9.28 -2.20 20.14
CA ASP A 144 7.86 -1.92 19.95
C ASP A 144 7.10 -2.13 21.28
N GLY A 145 6.56 -1.06 21.82
CA GLY A 145 5.76 -1.04 23.05
C GLY A 145 4.34 -1.62 22.90
N GLY A 146 3.89 -1.92 21.69
CA GLY A 146 2.51 -2.29 21.37
C GLY A 146 1.58 -1.07 21.22
N LEU A 147 0.27 -1.33 21.11
CA LEU A 147 -0.74 -0.29 20.97
C LEU A 147 -1.03 0.41 22.30
N GLY A 148 -0.94 1.73 22.32
CA GLY A 148 -1.44 2.56 23.40
C GLY A 148 -2.98 2.49 23.51
N LYS A 149 -3.55 3.05 24.59
CA LYS A 149 -5.00 3.12 24.77
C LYS A 149 -5.69 3.82 23.58
N PHE A 150 -5.11 4.91 23.10
CA PHE A 150 -5.62 5.65 21.95
C PHE A 150 -5.54 4.79 20.67
N GLY A 151 -4.44 4.06 20.45
CA GLY A 151 -4.28 3.16 19.31
C GLY A 151 -5.36 2.09 19.22
N ARG A 152 -5.71 1.49 20.36
CA ARG A 152 -6.83 0.52 20.43
C ARG A 152 -8.17 1.16 20.06
N MET A 153 -8.39 2.43 20.41
CA MET A 153 -9.59 3.17 20.01
C MET A 153 -9.58 3.51 18.53
N VAL A 154 -8.41 3.88 17.95
CA VAL A 154 -8.24 4.15 16.51
C VAL A 154 -8.60 2.92 15.69
N VAL A 155 -8.07 1.73 16.02
CA VAL A 155 -8.40 0.48 15.28
C VAL A 155 -9.91 0.21 15.29
N ARG A 156 -10.58 0.35 16.44
CA ARG A 156 -12.02 0.14 16.53
C ARG A 156 -12.80 1.17 15.74
N GLU A 157 -12.41 2.42 15.79
CA GLU A 157 -13.08 3.50 15.06
C GLU A 157 -12.91 3.36 13.55
N MET A 158 -11.73 3.02 13.06
CA MET A 158 -11.52 2.71 11.65
C MET A 158 -12.41 1.56 11.18
N ASN A 159 -12.51 0.48 11.96
CA ASN A 159 -13.43 -0.62 11.67
C ASN A 159 -14.90 -0.16 11.67
N ARG A 160 -15.29 0.75 12.59
CA ARG A 160 -16.67 1.28 12.67
C ARG A 160 -17.05 2.08 11.43
N VAL A 161 -16.17 2.97 10.98
CA VAL A 161 -16.47 3.85 9.83
C VAL A 161 -16.29 3.14 8.47
N GLY A 162 -15.64 1.97 8.44
CA GLY A 162 -15.37 1.25 7.20
C GLY A 162 -14.09 1.70 6.50
N MET A 163 -13.08 2.12 7.26
CA MET A 163 -11.74 2.40 6.79
C MET A 163 -10.83 1.20 7.04
N LEU A 164 -10.10 0.73 6.03
CA LEU A 164 -9.14 -0.36 6.17
C LEU A 164 -7.98 0.07 7.06
N VAL A 165 -7.70 -0.71 8.11
CA VAL A 165 -6.49 -0.57 8.92
C VAL A 165 -5.32 -1.19 8.15
N ASP A 166 -4.34 -0.38 7.81
CA ASP A 166 -3.11 -0.80 7.15
C ASP A 166 -2.00 -0.92 8.20
N LEU A 167 -1.39 -2.09 8.26
CA LEU A 167 -0.34 -2.42 9.22
C LEU A 167 1.08 -2.30 8.65
N SER A 168 1.21 -1.91 7.37
CA SER A 168 2.52 -1.62 6.79
C SER A 168 3.26 -0.58 7.64
N HIS A 169 4.57 -0.64 7.75
CA HIS A 169 5.42 0.22 8.61
C HIS A 169 5.22 0.07 10.13
N THR A 170 4.20 -0.66 10.58
CA THR A 170 3.88 -0.82 12.01
C THR A 170 4.73 -1.93 12.64
N GLY A 171 5.14 -1.74 13.87
CA GLY A 171 5.94 -2.70 14.61
C GLY A 171 5.19 -4.02 14.88
N HIS A 172 5.97 -5.08 15.10
CA HIS A 172 5.44 -6.44 15.24
C HIS A 172 4.37 -6.56 16.34
N ARG A 173 4.70 -6.07 17.58
CA ARG A 173 3.78 -6.18 18.72
C ARG A 173 2.52 -5.34 18.50
N SER A 174 2.67 -4.12 17.96
CA SER A 174 1.55 -3.25 17.63
C SER A 174 0.62 -3.90 16.60
N CYS A 175 1.17 -4.58 15.58
CA CYS A 175 0.40 -5.34 14.60
C CYS A 175 -0.36 -6.49 15.25
N MET A 176 0.30 -7.32 16.06
CA MET A 176 -0.33 -8.48 16.69
C MET A 176 -1.46 -8.06 17.63
N GLU A 177 -1.25 -7.00 18.44
CA GLU A 177 -2.29 -6.44 19.31
C GLU A 177 -3.46 -5.81 18.49
N ALA A 178 -3.20 -5.28 17.28
CA ALA A 178 -4.26 -4.80 16.39
C ALA A 178 -5.12 -5.95 15.88
N PHE A 179 -4.52 -7.09 15.48
CA PHE A 179 -5.26 -8.29 15.08
C PHE A 179 -6.18 -8.82 16.20
N GLU A 180 -5.72 -8.78 17.46
CA GLU A 180 -6.52 -9.26 18.60
C GLU A 180 -7.81 -8.47 18.84
N ILE A 181 -7.82 -7.18 18.49
CA ILE A 181 -8.95 -6.28 18.82
C ILE A 181 -9.81 -5.91 17.62
N ALA A 182 -9.38 -6.25 16.41
CA ALA A 182 -10.09 -5.90 15.19
C ALA A 182 -11.39 -6.68 15.03
N SER A 183 -12.43 -6.01 14.53
CA SER A 183 -13.70 -6.60 14.16
C SER A 183 -13.91 -6.75 12.65
N ALA A 184 -12.91 -6.34 11.87
CA ALA A 184 -12.88 -6.40 10.41
C ALA A 184 -11.47 -6.83 9.94
N PRO A 185 -11.29 -7.29 8.69
CA PRO A 185 -9.97 -7.60 8.14
C PRO A 185 -9.00 -6.43 8.27
N LEU A 186 -7.76 -6.76 8.64
CA LEU A 186 -6.63 -5.85 8.56
C LEU A 186 -5.70 -6.32 7.47
N SER A 187 -4.91 -5.42 6.87
CA SER A 187 -4.03 -5.77 5.77
C SER A 187 -2.67 -5.09 5.89
N PHE A 188 -1.70 -5.63 5.19
CA PHE A 188 -0.46 -4.94 4.85
C PHE A 188 -0.56 -4.51 3.40
N THR A 189 -0.75 -3.23 3.12
CA THR A 189 -0.96 -2.79 1.72
C THR A 189 0.32 -2.88 0.90
N HIS A 190 1.52 -2.81 1.53
CA HIS A 190 2.82 -2.82 0.86
C HIS A 190 3.94 -3.33 1.80
N SER A 191 4.09 -4.64 1.89
CA SER A 191 5.11 -5.29 2.73
C SER A 191 5.61 -6.57 2.08
N ASN A 192 6.85 -6.98 2.40
CA ASN A 192 7.48 -8.20 1.90
C ASN A 192 7.80 -9.15 3.06
N PRO A 193 8.00 -10.45 2.81
CA PRO A 193 8.39 -11.42 3.82
C PRO A 193 9.80 -11.20 4.38
N LEU A 194 9.92 -11.10 5.70
CA LEU A 194 11.20 -11.04 6.41
C LEU A 194 12.06 -12.29 6.17
N ALA A 195 11.41 -13.45 6.01
CA ALA A 195 12.07 -14.71 5.73
C ALA A 195 12.87 -14.74 4.42
N LEU A 196 12.56 -13.87 3.45
CA LEU A 196 13.27 -13.77 2.19
C LEU A 196 14.39 -12.73 2.20
N TRP A 197 14.23 -11.68 2.98
CA TRP A 197 15.21 -10.60 3.12
C TRP A 197 15.09 -9.93 4.48
N ASP A 198 16.17 -9.97 5.25
CA ASP A 198 16.23 -9.36 6.58
C ASP A 198 16.30 -7.83 6.45
N ASN A 199 15.14 -7.22 6.58
CA ASN A 199 14.92 -5.79 6.50
C ASN A 199 13.85 -5.41 7.53
N PRO A 200 14.05 -4.39 8.39
CA PRO A 200 13.07 -4.00 9.42
C PRO A 200 11.69 -3.62 8.85
N ARG A 201 11.62 -3.31 7.55
CA ARG A 201 10.38 -2.96 6.84
C ARG A 201 9.56 -4.20 6.45
N ASN A 202 10.19 -5.38 6.44
CA ASN A 202 9.57 -6.65 6.09
C ASN A 202 8.87 -7.27 7.30
N ILE A 203 7.89 -8.14 7.04
CA ILE A 203 7.02 -8.72 8.06
C ILE A 203 7.27 -10.21 8.26
N GLY A 204 7.17 -10.67 9.51
CA GLY A 204 7.32 -12.08 9.87
C GLY A 204 6.18 -12.95 9.36
N ASP A 205 6.45 -14.24 9.21
CA ASP A 205 5.47 -15.24 8.77
C ASP A 205 4.27 -15.35 9.72
N ASP A 206 4.45 -15.08 11.00
CA ASP A 206 3.36 -15.01 12.00
C ASP A 206 2.41 -13.84 11.73
N MET A 207 2.94 -12.67 11.33
CA MET A 207 2.14 -11.52 10.93
C MET A 207 1.38 -11.79 9.63
N ILE A 208 2.01 -12.48 8.66
CA ILE A 208 1.36 -12.91 7.40
C ILE A 208 0.19 -13.84 7.71
N ARG A 209 0.39 -14.84 8.60
CA ARG A 209 -0.68 -15.74 9.03
C ARG A 209 -1.81 -15.02 9.77
N ALA A 210 -1.49 -14.09 10.65
CA ALA A 210 -2.49 -13.30 11.37
C ALA A 210 -3.32 -12.43 10.41
N CYS A 211 -2.68 -11.83 9.41
CA CYS A 211 -3.36 -11.09 8.35
C CYS A 211 -4.36 -11.98 7.59
N ALA A 212 -3.92 -13.16 7.14
CA ALA A 212 -4.77 -14.11 6.45
C ALA A 212 -5.95 -14.58 7.31
N GLN A 213 -5.70 -14.92 8.59
CA GLN A 213 -6.74 -15.32 9.54
C GLN A 213 -7.80 -14.23 9.76
N SER A 214 -7.42 -12.96 9.69
CA SER A 214 -8.37 -11.84 9.74
C SER A 214 -9.23 -11.73 8.47
N GLY A 215 -8.84 -12.38 7.38
CA GLY A 215 -9.41 -12.25 6.05
C GLY A 215 -8.79 -11.13 5.22
N GLY A 216 -7.64 -10.62 5.67
CA GLY A 216 -6.88 -9.56 5.00
C GLY A 216 -6.03 -10.03 3.83
N VAL A 217 -5.23 -9.11 3.32
CA VAL A 217 -4.34 -9.29 2.17
C VAL A 217 -2.98 -8.67 2.48
N VAL A 218 -1.92 -9.33 2.06
CA VAL A 218 -0.57 -8.79 2.05
C VAL A 218 -0.24 -8.34 0.63
N GLY A 219 -0.13 -7.02 0.43
CA GLY A 219 0.33 -6.41 -0.81
C GLY A 219 1.85 -6.45 -0.89
N VAL A 220 2.37 -7.09 -1.92
CA VAL A 220 3.82 -7.14 -2.19
C VAL A 220 4.28 -5.77 -2.66
N THR A 221 5.32 -5.22 -2.00
CA THR A 221 5.94 -3.98 -2.44
C THR A 221 7.04 -4.23 -3.47
N GLY A 222 7.13 -3.33 -4.45
CA GLY A 222 8.12 -3.36 -5.52
C GLY A 222 9.40 -2.56 -5.23
N ILE A 223 9.68 -2.23 -3.97
CA ILE A 223 10.89 -1.51 -3.59
C ILE A 223 12.06 -2.50 -3.53
N GLY A 224 13.06 -2.34 -4.40
CA GLY A 224 14.19 -3.25 -4.52
C GLY A 224 14.95 -3.46 -3.21
N LEU A 225 15.14 -2.41 -2.41
CA LEU A 225 15.79 -2.49 -1.09
C LEU A 225 15.05 -3.38 -0.08
N HIS A 226 13.74 -3.62 -0.28
CA HIS A 226 12.94 -4.48 0.59
C HIS A 226 12.86 -5.92 0.06
N MET A 227 13.35 -6.19 -1.15
CA MET A 227 13.35 -7.52 -1.77
C MET A 227 14.72 -8.20 -1.79
N GLY A 228 15.80 -7.44 -1.62
CA GLY A 228 17.20 -7.88 -1.63
C GLY A 228 18.01 -7.25 -2.75
N ASP A 229 19.24 -6.84 -2.45
CA ASP A 229 20.24 -6.30 -3.38
C ASP A 229 19.76 -5.18 -4.31
N ASN A 230 18.72 -4.44 -3.89
CA ASN A 230 18.05 -3.39 -4.69
C ASN A 230 17.48 -3.93 -6.03
N ASP A 231 17.09 -5.20 -6.08
CA ASP A 231 16.49 -5.82 -7.25
C ASP A 231 14.95 -5.66 -7.24
N ALA A 232 14.42 -4.82 -8.14
CA ALA A 232 12.99 -4.60 -8.34
C ALA A 232 12.44 -5.34 -9.57
N SER A 233 13.08 -6.45 -9.97
CA SER A 233 12.65 -7.25 -11.10
C SER A 233 11.31 -7.96 -10.86
N THR A 234 10.61 -8.26 -11.95
CA THR A 234 9.36 -9.03 -11.92
C THR A 234 9.52 -10.41 -11.27
N GLU A 235 10.68 -11.05 -11.47
CA GLU A 235 11.00 -12.34 -10.85
C GLU A 235 11.13 -12.21 -9.32
N MET A 236 11.72 -11.13 -8.82
CA MET A 236 11.82 -10.87 -7.38
C MET A 236 10.46 -10.58 -6.75
N ILE A 237 9.58 -9.83 -7.41
CA ILE A 237 8.18 -9.63 -6.96
C ILE A 237 7.48 -10.98 -6.88
N CYS A 238 7.59 -11.81 -7.93
CA CYS A 238 6.95 -13.12 -7.95
C CYS A 238 7.48 -14.05 -6.85
N ARG A 239 8.77 -13.95 -6.49
CA ARG A 239 9.33 -14.69 -5.36
C ARG A 239 8.69 -14.32 -4.02
N GLN A 240 8.36 -13.03 -3.81
CA GLN A 240 7.61 -12.59 -2.61
C GLN A 240 6.20 -13.18 -2.62
N ILE A 241 5.52 -13.13 -3.78
CA ILE A 241 4.19 -13.73 -3.98
C ILE A 241 4.21 -15.22 -3.66
N ASP A 242 5.18 -15.98 -4.18
CA ASP A 242 5.30 -17.42 -3.96
C ASP A 242 5.42 -17.77 -2.46
N HIS A 243 6.22 -16.99 -1.71
CA HIS A 243 6.37 -17.23 -0.28
C HIS A 243 5.05 -17.02 0.47
N ILE A 244 4.38 -15.90 0.22
CA ILE A 244 3.11 -15.57 0.90
C ILE A 244 2.03 -16.58 0.49
N ALA A 245 1.90 -16.86 -0.82
CA ALA A 245 0.90 -17.81 -1.33
C ALA A 245 1.15 -19.23 -0.81
N GLY A 246 2.42 -19.66 -0.73
CA GLY A 246 2.78 -20.94 -0.14
C GLY A 246 2.48 -21.05 1.35
N LEU A 247 2.47 -19.93 2.06
CA LEU A 247 2.24 -19.88 3.51
C LEU A 247 0.76 -19.82 3.89
N VAL A 248 -0.06 -19.08 3.12
CA VAL A 248 -1.44 -18.74 3.51
C VAL A 248 -2.47 -18.83 2.36
N GLY A 249 -2.05 -19.18 1.15
CA GLY A 249 -2.90 -19.24 -0.05
C GLY A 249 -2.84 -17.96 -0.90
N PRO A 250 -3.05 -18.08 -2.23
CA PRO A 250 -3.03 -16.96 -3.16
C PRO A 250 -4.14 -15.94 -2.92
N GLU A 251 -5.21 -16.31 -2.22
CA GLU A 251 -6.34 -15.45 -1.85
C GLU A 251 -5.97 -14.37 -0.81
N HIS A 252 -4.79 -14.46 -0.22
CA HIS A 252 -4.27 -13.50 0.76
C HIS A 252 -3.10 -12.66 0.22
N VAL A 253 -2.82 -12.73 -1.08
CA VAL A 253 -1.77 -11.97 -1.75
C VAL A 253 -2.38 -10.86 -2.60
N GLY A 254 -1.71 -9.71 -2.64
CA GLY A 254 -2.07 -8.58 -3.50
C GLY A 254 -0.85 -7.77 -3.93
N ILE A 255 -1.10 -6.64 -4.57
CA ILE A 255 -0.07 -5.74 -5.06
C ILE A 255 -0.18 -4.38 -4.34
N GLY A 256 0.97 -3.86 -3.94
CA GLY A 256 1.14 -2.50 -3.44
C GLY A 256 2.55 -2.04 -3.77
N LEU A 257 2.79 -1.70 -5.05
CA LEU A 257 4.14 -1.50 -5.61
C LEU A 257 4.96 -0.47 -4.85
N SER A 258 4.29 0.54 -4.30
CA SER A 258 4.98 1.69 -3.70
C SER A 258 5.93 2.36 -4.69
N TYR A 259 5.49 2.48 -5.95
CA TYR A 259 6.25 3.08 -7.03
C TYR A 259 6.47 4.56 -6.80
N VAL A 260 7.71 5.00 -6.84
CA VAL A 260 8.08 6.41 -6.75
C VAL A 260 8.50 6.90 -8.13
N HIS A 261 7.84 7.95 -8.63
CA HIS A 261 8.08 8.49 -9.97
C HIS A 261 9.31 9.40 -10.05
N ASP A 262 9.68 10.02 -8.92
CA ASP A 262 10.87 10.86 -8.77
C ASP A 262 11.58 10.53 -7.45
N ASN A 263 12.55 9.62 -7.54
CA ASN A 263 13.29 9.12 -6.38
C ASN A 263 14.08 10.25 -5.69
N VAL A 264 14.61 11.19 -6.47
CA VAL A 264 15.45 12.26 -5.93
C VAL A 264 14.60 13.25 -5.13
N ALA A 265 13.47 13.69 -5.70
CA ALA A 265 12.54 14.59 -5.02
C ALA A 265 11.91 13.92 -3.78
N PHE A 266 11.50 12.65 -3.91
CA PHE A 266 10.95 11.90 -2.78
C PHE A 266 11.95 11.76 -1.63
N MET A 267 13.19 11.39 -1.91
CA MET A 267 14.21 11.22 -0.87
C MET A 267 14.67 12.56 -0.28
N ALA A 268 14.65 13.65 -1.06
CA ALA A 268 14.93 14.98 -0.54
C ALA A 268 13.84 15.42 0.46
N ASP A 269 12.57 15.17 0.14
CA ASP A 269 11.43 15.42 1.03
C ASP A 269 11.52 14.56 2.29
N PHE A 270 11.72 13.24 2.12
CA PHE A 270 11.84 12.29 3.23
C PHE A 270 13.00 12.65 4.19
N ASN A 271 14.17 12.98 3.65
CA ASN A 271 15.33 13.38 4.46
C ASN A 271 15.15 14.76 5.09
N GLY A 272 14.34 15.64 4.51
CA GLY A 272 13.92 16.92 5.11
C GLY A 272 13.17 16.74 6.43
N HIS A 273 12.56 15.58 6.62
CA HIS A 273 11.86 15.14 7.82
C HIS A 273 12.73 14.18 8.64
N ALA A 274 13.93 14.62 9.06
CA ALA A 274 14.97 13.78 9.66
C ALA A 274 14.52 12.89 10.84
N ALA A 275 13.51 13.33 11.60
CA ALA A 275 12.91 12.52 12.67
C ALA A 275 12.24 11.23 12.17
N TRP A 276 11.89 11.18 10.87
CA TRP A 276 11.20 10.07 10.22
C TRP A 276 12.11 9.28 9.27
N ALA A 277 13.30 9.84 8.98
CA ALA A 277 14.31 9.13 8.22
C ALA A 277 14.82 7.92 9.02
N VAL A 278 15.14 6.85 8.30
CA VAL A 278 15.72 5.65 8.92
C VAL A 278 17.09 6.01 9.51
N ALA A 279 17.30 5.67 10.78
CA ALA A 279 18.61 5.84 11.39
C ALA A 279 19.67 5.05 10.59
N PRO A 280 20.87 5.61 10.35
CA PRO A 280 21.88 4.99 9.50
C PRO A 280 22.27 3.56 9.90
N ASP A 281 22.22 3.24 11.19
CA ASP A 281 22.50 1.92 11.75
C ASP A 281 21.38 0.89 11.49
N LEU A 282 20.16 1.36 11.22
CA LEU A 282 19.00 0.53 10.86
C LEU A 282 18.77 0.46 9.35
N ALA A 283 19.41 1.33 8.57
CA ALA A 283 19.31 1.30 7.12
C ALA A 283 19.96 0.02 6.56
N PRO A 284 19.32 -0.65 5.59
CA PRO A 284 19.94 -1.78 4.92
C PRO A 284 21.35 -1.43 4.40
N ARG A 285 22.31 -2.35 4.54
CA ARG A 285 23.70 -2.09 4.12
C ARG A 285 23.80 -1.64 2.66
N VAL A 286 22.96 -2.18 1.79
CA VAL A 286 22.90 -1.81 0.36
C VAL A 286 22.50 -0.35 0.20
N SER A 287 21.53 0.16 0.98
CA SER A 287 21.08 1.56 0.87
C SER A 287 22.13 2.56 1.30
N GLN A 288 23.07 2.17 2.18
CA GLN A 288 24.15 3.04 2.63
C GLN A 288 25.18 3.36 1.54
N SER A 289 25.27 2.53 0.48
CA SER A 289 26.21 2.70 -0.64
C SER A 289 25.56 3.32 -1.89
N LEU A 290 24.22 3.46 -1.92
CA LEU A 290 23.48 3.94 -3.07
C LEU A 290 23.07 5.41 -2.91
N SER A 291 23.13 6.16 -3.99
CA SER A 291 22.46 7.46 -4.07
C SER A 291 20.93 7.27 -4.24
N PRO A 292 20.09 8.25 -3.87
CA PRO A 292 18.64 8.16 -4.08
C PRO A 292 18.21 7.85 -5.52
N ALA A 293 18.97 8.32 -6.51
CA ALA A 293 18.69 8.05 -7.92
C ALA A 293 18.90 6.57 -8.31
N GLU A 294 19.66 5.82 -7.53
CA GLU A 294 19.98 4.41 -7.79
C GLU A 294 18.98 3.46 -7.11
N TYR A 295 18.04 3.95 -6.30
CA TYR A 295 17.02 3.10 -5.69
C TYR A 295 16.08 2.55 -6.76
N ALA A 296 15.97 1.22 -6.83
CA ALA A 296 15.12 0.54 -7.79
C ALA A 296 13.69 0.39 -7.26
N PHE A 297 12.73 0.75 -8.10
CA PHE A 297 11.30 0.57 -7.86
C PHE A 297 10.70 -0.18 -9.04
N ALA A 298 9.90 -1.19 -8.75
CA ALA A 298 9.09 -1.83 -9.78
C ALA A 298 8.08 -0.84 -10.36
N THR A 299 7.91 -0.89 -11.67
CA THR A 299 7.04 0.04 -12.40
C THR A 299 5.66 -0.57 -12.68
N PRO A 300 4.61 0.24 -12.90
CA PRO A 300 3.29 -0.27 -13.21
C PRO A 300 3.24 -1.19 -14.46
N GLU A 301 4.12 -0.95 -15.43
CA GLU A 301 4.20 -1.75 -16.66
C GLU A 301 4.69 -3.18 -16.41
N GLN A 302 5.41 -3.42 -15.33
CA GLN A 302 5.88 -4.77 -14.96
C GLN A 302 4.73 -5.69 -14.53
N LEU A 303 3.55 -5.16 -14.19
CA LEU A 303 2.42 -5.98 -13.74
C LEU A 303 1.90 -6.94 -14.84
N LEU A 304 2.00 -6.56 -16.11
CA LEU A 304 1.73 -7.50 -17.21
C LEU A 304 2.75 -8.65 -17.23
N GLY A 305 4.03 -8.33 -17.15
CA GLY A 305 5.09 -9.34 -17.06
C GLY A 305 4.97 -10.22 -15.81
N LEU A 306 4.45 -9.66 -14.71
CA LEU A 306 4.18 -10.42 -13.49
C LEU A 306 3.12 -11.51 -13.72
N ALA A 307 2.06 -11.23 -14.49
CA ALA A 307 1.08 -12.24 -14.88
C ALA A 307 1.73 -13.37 -15.70
N GLU A 308 2.66 -13.04 -16.58
CA GLU A 308 3.43 -14.04 -17.36
C GLU A 308 4.30 -14.91 -16.45
N VAL A 309 5.00 -14.31 -15.48
CA VAL A 309 5.84 -15.04 -14.53
C VAL A 309 5.01 -15.97 -13.66
N MET A 310 3.90 -15.48 -13.09
CA MET A 310 2.98 -16.31 -12.28
C MET A 310 2.45 -17.49 -13.08
N MET A 311 2.04 -17.25 -14.34
CA MET A 311 1.56 -18.32 -15.23
C MET A 311 2.64 -19.39 -15.48
N ARG A 312 3.89 -19.00 -15.74
CA ARG A 312 5.02 -19.92 -15.89
C ARG A 312 5.31 -20.73 -14.61
N ARG A 313 5.02 -20.16 -13.44
CA ARG A 313 5.18 -20.81 -12.13
C ARG A 313 4.00 -21.69 -11.73
N GLY A 314 2.98 -21.80 -12.59
CA GLY A 314 1.86 -22.71 -12.41
C GLY A 314 0.64 -22.15 -11.68
N TYR A 315 0.58 -20.83 -11.45
CA TYR A 315 -0.65 -20.20 -10.98
C TYR A 315 -1.73 -20.32 -12.07
N ASP A 316 -2.93 -20.68 -11.68
CA ASP A 316 -4.08 -20.68 -12.58
C ASP A 316 -4.60 -19.26 -12.82
N THR A 317 -5.51 -19.13 -13.78
CA THR A 317 -6.08 -17.82 -14.18
C THR A 317 -6.77 -17.13 -13.02
N GLU A 318 -7.50 -17.87 -12.18
CA GLU A 318 -8.24 -17.31 -11.06
C GLU A 318 -7.29 -16.76 -10.00
N ALA A 319 -6.25 -17.52 -9.62
CA ALA A 319 -5.24 -17.09 -8.68
C ALA A 319 -4.51 -15.83 -9.17
N ILE A 320 -4.13 -15.77 -10.47
CA ILE A 320 -3.48 -14.60 -11.06
C ILE A 320 -4.40 -13.38 -10.99
N GLN A 321 -5.66 -13.49 -11.38
CA GLN A 321 -6.63 -12.39 -11.34
C GLN A 321 -6.90 -11.92 -9.89
N ASN A 322 -6.95 -12.85 -8.96
CA ASN A 322 -7.14 -12.56 -7.54
C ASN A 322 -5.93 -11.81 -6.96
N ILE A 323 -4.70 -12.25 -7.23
CA ILE A 323 -3.46 -11.59 -6.80
C ILE A 323 -3.34 -10.19 -7.41
N LEU A 324 -3.63 -10.04 -8.72
CA LEU A 324 -3.56 -8.75 -9.39
C LEU A 324 -4.52 -7.70 -8.80
N GLY A 325 -5.66 -8.13 -8.23
CA GLY A 325 -6.57 -7.16 -7.62
C GLY A 325 -7.88 -7.72 -7.08
N GLY A 326 -8.32 -8.92 -7.49
CA GLY A 326 -9.56 -9.52 -7.00
C GLY A 326 -9.62 -9.63 -5.48
N ASN A 327 -8.49 -9.95 -4.83
CA ASN A 327 -8.37 -10.01 -3.38
C ASN A 327 -8.59 -8.64 -2.72
N TRP A 328 -8.09 -7.57 -3.32
CA TRP A 328 -8.32 -6.20 -2.84
C TRP A 328 -9.78 -5.78 -2.99
N VAL A 329 -10.43 -6.14 -4.11
CA VAL A 329 -11.87 -5.90 -4.31
C VAL A 329 -12.70 -6.64 -3.25
N ARG A 330 -12.32 -7.89 -2.91
CA ARG A 330 -12.96 -8.67 -1.84
C ARG A 330 -12.84 -7.97 -0.48
N VAL A 331 -11.64 -7.47 -0.13
CA VAL A 331 -11.41 -6.72 1.12
C VAL A 331 -12.21 -5.41 1.11
N ALA A 332 -12.18 -4.66 0.01
CA ALA A 332 -12.94 -3.43 -0.13
C ALA A 332 -14.45 -3.64 0.07
N ARG A 333 -15.04 -4.66 -0.55
CA ARG A 333 -16.47 -5.02 -0.35
C ARG A 333 -16.83 -5.33 1.10
N ARG A 334 -15.90 -5.90 1.85
CA ARG A 334 -16.12 -6.26 3.25
C ARG A 334 -16.00 -5.07 4.20
N ILE A 335 -15.18 -4.08 3.85
CA ILE A 335 -14.79 -2.99 4.76
C ILE A 335 -15.42 -1.65 4.35
N TRP A 336 -15.29 -1.24 3.09
CA TRP A 336 -15.70 0.10 2.66
C TRP A 336 -17.21 0.24 2.68
N ARG A 337 -17.65 1.34 3.32
CA ARG A 337 -19.08 1.63 3.51
C ARG A 337 -19.41 3.03 3.02
#